data_3fddccd00064be2d9326bfae8d96e80a
#
_entry.id   3fddccd00064be2d9326bfae8d96e80a
#
_cell.length_a   1.000
_cell.length_b   1.000
_cell.length_c   1.000
_cell.angle_alpha   90.00
_cell.angle_beta   90.00
_cell.angle_gamma   90.00
#
_symmetry.space_group_name_H-M   'P 1'
#
loop_
_entity.id
_entity.type
_entity.pdbx_description
1 polymer ?
#
loop_
_entity_poly.entity_id
_entity_poly.type
_entity_poly.pdbx_seq_one_letter_code
_entity_poly.pdbx_strand_id
1 'polypeptide(L)'
;MKHIVWFDVETTGLDIVNDRIVEICLVKTDYELNVIETFYSLVKPPLDTIWSEGAIEKHKITPETVKNSPTWGDIAKDVFNFIGDCDLGGYNVLNFDMPIIAEEFLRCKILINFKKINVIDPYILYNKMERRNLAAAYKKFTGNDLENAHKATDDIHATIDIFKAQRELWSLGDIESVNEIVQSDLDYVDPQGKLKYVKIEGGKNVVVFNFGKYKDTSVYYVLENDPKYIDWLCNAQGTSRYLKLILTHYKKV
;
A
#
# COMPACT_ATOMS: atom_id res chain seq x y z
N MET A 1 -12.51 -27.50 18.12
CA MET A 1 -12.15 -27.26 16.70
C MET A 1 -11.54 -25.89 16.64
N LYS A 2 -10.53 -25.67 15.82
CA LYS A 2 -10.01 -24.33 15.57
C LYS A 2 -10.97 -23.62 14.59
N HIS A 3 -11.08 -22.30 14.74
CA HIS A 3 -11.89 -21.45 13.89
C HIS A 3 -11.02 -20.34 13.28
N ILE A 4 -11.54 -19.67 12.26
CA ILE A 4 -10.93 -18.52 11.65
C ILE A 4 -11.89 -17.35 11.84
N VAL A 5 -11.38 -16.21 12.30
CA VAL A 5 -12.11 -14.95 12.30
C VAL A 5 -11.59 -14.09 11.15
N TRP A 6 -12.43 -13.94 10.14
CA TRP A 6 -12.21 -13.02 9.01
C TRP A 6 -12.67 -11.64 9.44
N PHE A 7 -11.88 -10.62 9.13
CA PHE A 7 -12.25 -9.27 9.51
C PHE A 7 -11.80 -8.23 8.51
N ASP A 8 -12.51 -7.13 8.52
CA ASP A 8 -12.26 -5.93 7.74
C ASP A 8 -12.69 -4.71 8.56
N VAL A 9 -12.01 -3.57 8.40
CA VAL A 9 -12.31 -2.33 9.11
C VAL A 9 -12.31 -1.14 8.17
N GLU A 10 -13.22 -0.19 8.43
CA GLU A 10 -13.14 1.14 7.85
C GLU A 10 -12.67 2.15 8.90
N THR A 11 -11.94 3.17 8.46
CA THR A 11 -11.21 4.06 9.36
C THR A 11 -11.33 5.53 8.95
N THR A 12 -10.97 6.44 9.85
CA THR A 12 -10.96 7.89 9.57
C THR A 12 -9.86 8.32 8.60
N GLY A 13 -8.88 7.45 8.32
CA GLY A 13 -7.77 7.69 7.40
C GLY A 13 -6.78 6.54 7.41
N LEU A 14 -5.57 6.74 6.92
CA LEU A 14 -4.56 5.69 6.72
C LEU A 14 -3.42 5.69 7.77
N ASP A 15 -3.43 6.59 8.72
CA ASP A 15 -2.44 6.64 9.80
C ASP A 15 -2.80 5.66 10.90
N ILE A 16 -2.08 4.54 10.96
CA ILE A 16 -2.31 3.46 11.93
C ILE A 16 -2.31 3.97 13.39
N VAL A 17 -1.48 4.96 13.70
CA VAL A 17 -1.31 5.46 15.07
C VAL A 17 -2.37 6.49 15.45
N ASN A 18 -2.77 7.36 14.53
CA ASN A 18 -3.63 8.51 14.83
C ASN A 18 -5.07 8.30 14.38
N ASP A 19 -5.30 7.55 13.32
CA ASP A 19 -6.64 7.28 12.83
C ASP A 19 -7.41 6.28 13.70
N ARG A 20 -8.71 6.22 13.51
CA ARG A 20 -9.65 5.48 14.35
C ARG A 20 -10.55 4.59 13.50
N ILE A 21 -10.88 3.42 14.01
CA ILE A 21 -11.88 2.55 13.39
C ILE A 21 -13.26 3.19 13.51
N VAL A 22 -14.00 3.21 12.40
CA VAL A 22 -15.40 3.71 12.31
C VAL A 22 -16.39 2.63 11.94
N GLU A 23 -15.91 1.49 11.42
CA GLU A 23 -16.70 0.29 11.17
C GLU A 23 -15.82 -0.94 11.36
N ILE A 24 -16.40 -2.00 11.89
CA ILE A 24 -15.75 -3.30 12.02
C ILE A 24 -16.73 -4.42 11.71
N CYS A 25 -16.30 -5.36 10.88
CA CYS A 25 -16.99 -6.61 10.64
C CYS A 25 -16.06 -7.78 10.92
N LEU A 26 -16.55 -8.76 11.71
CA LEU A 26 -15.85 -10.01 11.96
C LEU A 26 -16.79 -11.16 11.63
N VAL A 27 -16.30 -12.13 10.86
CA VAL A 27 -17.04 -13.34 10.50
C VAL A 27 -16.23 -14.56 10.96
N LYS A 28 -16.80 -15.33 11.87
CA LYS A 28 -16.19 -16.58 12.35
C LYS A 28 -16.60 -17.74 11.48
N THR A 29 -15.62 -18.53 11.01
CA THR A 29 -15.86 -19.77 10.25
C THR A 29 -15.19 -20.96 10.92
N ASP A 30 -15.65 -22.15 10.59
CA ASP A 30 -14.84 -23.36 10.76
C ASP A 30 -13.72 -23.41 9.69
N TYR A 31 -12.91 -24.48 9.69
CA TYR A 31 -11.83 -24.63 8.71
C TYR A 31 -12.32 -25.09 7.33
N GLU A 32 -13.55 -25.52 7.22
CA GLU A 32 -14.26 -25.78 5.95
C GLU A 32 -14.90 -24.50 5.37
N LEU A 33 -14.67 -23.35 6.04
CA LEU A 33 -15.16 -22.00 5.67
C LEU A 33 -16.69 -21.83 5.78
N ASN A 34 -17.37 -22.69 6.54
CA ASN A 34 -18.77 -22.47 6.87
C ASN A 34 -18.89 -21.35 7.91
N VAL A 35 -19.75 -20.38 7.67
CA VAL A 35 -20.00 -19.27 8.60
C VAL A 35 -20.70 -19.77 9.86
N ILE A 36 -20.15 -19.46 11.03
CA ILE A 36 -20.68 -19.82 12.34
C ILE A 36 -21.36 -18.63 13.00
N GLU A 37 -20.68 -17.46 12.99
CA GLU A 37 -21.09 -16.29 13.72
C GLU A 37 -20.57 -15.03 13.04
N THR A 38 -21.29 -13.93 13.17
CA THR A 38 -20.87 -12.62 12.65
C THR A 38 -21.03 -11.56 13.74
N PHE A 39 -20.00 -10.73 13.89
CA PHE A 39 -20.05 -9.51 14.69
C PHE A 39 -19.89 -8.32 13.75
N TYR A 40 -20.76 -7.32 13.91
CA TYR A 40 -20.71 -6.08 13.12
C TYR A 40 -21.00 -4.89 14.01
N SER A 41 -20.26 -3.81 13.85
CA SER A 41 -20.55 -2.55 14.51
C SER A 41 -20.02 -1.36 13.72
N LEU A 42 -20.82 -0.31 13.60
CA LEU A 42 -20.30 1.03 13.43
C LEU A 42 -19.67 1.48 14.75
N VAL A 43 -18.63 2.31 14.67
CA VAL A 43 -17.88 2.77 15.84
C VAL A 43 -17.78 4.28 15.84
N LYS A 44 -18.13 4.89 16.95
CA LYS A 44 -17.99 6.32 17.15
C LYS A 44 -16.57 6.65 17.64
N PRO A 45 -15.76 7.36 16.84
CA PRO A 45 -14.45 7.80 17.28
C PRO A 45 -14.56 8.99 18.27
N PRO A 46 -13.49 9.38 18.98
CA PRO A 46 -13.43 10.59 19.78
C PRO A 46 -13.82 11.84 18.99
N LEU A 47 -14.38 12.83 19.68
CA LEU A 47 -14.92 14.05 19.02
C LEU A 47 -13.86 14.91 18.33
N ASP A 48 -12.62 14.81 18.77
CA ASP A 48 -11.45 15.52 18.25
C ASP A 48 -10.73 14.78 17.11
N THR A 49 -11.30 13.65 16.67
CA THR A 49 -10.72 12.86 15.57
C THR A 49 -10.82 13.62 14.24
N ILE A 50 -9.69 13.72 13.54
CA ILE A 50 -9.63 14.28 12.19
C ILE A 50 -10.04 13.19 11.19
N TRP A 51 -10.92 13.54 10.25
CA TRP A 51 -11.39 12.63 9.22
C TRP A 51 -10.78 12.99 7.87
N SER A 52 -10.26 12.01 7.17
CA SER A 52 -9.81 12.15 5.79
C SER A 52 -11.01 12.19 4.85
N GLU A 53 -11.08 13.21 3.98
CA GLU A 53 -12.10 13.28 2.93
C GLU A 53 -12.06 12.04 2.02
N GLY A 54 -10.86 11.59 1.63
CA GLY A 54 -10.68 10.39 0.81
C GLY A 54 -11.18 9.11 1.48
N ALA A 55 -11.09 8.98 2.81
CA ALA A 55 -11.68 7.87 3.54
C ALA A 55 -13.21 7.93 3.47
N ILE A 56 -13.80 9.09 3.77
CA ILE A 56 -15.26 9.30 3.66
C ILE A 56 -15.76 9.03 2.25
N GLU A 57 -15.04 9.48 1.21
CA GLU A 57 -15.41 9.21 -0.18
C GLU A 57 -15.44 7.72 -0.51
N LYS A 58 -14.55 6.94 0.09
CA LYS A 58 -14.43 5.50 -0.15
C LYS A 58 -15.56 4.71 0.51
N HIS A 59 -15.70 4.81 1.83
CA HIS A 59 -16.63 3.98 2.62
C HIS A 59 -17.99 4.65 2.91
N LYS A 60 -18.15 5.95 2.62
CA LYS A 60 -19.39 6.75 2.82
C LYS A 60 -19.85 6.90 4.27
N ILE A 61 -19.04 6.51 5.25
CA ILE A 61 -19.32 6.70 6.66
C ILE A 61 -18.85 8.11 7.04
N THR A 62 -19.70 8.84 7.75
CA THR A 62 -19.45 10.22 8.18
C THR A 62 -19.57 10.33 9.70
N PRO A 63 -19.07 11.42 10.32
CA PRO A 63 -19.28 11.67 11.75
C PRO A 63 -20.76 11.60 12.17
N GLU A 64 -21.66 12.06 11.29
CA GLU A 64 -23.10 12.01 11.53
C GLU A 64 -23.64 10.57 11.53
N THR A 65 -23.13 9.72 10.64
CA THR A 65 -23.53 8.30 10.55
C THR A 65 -23.23 7.55 11.85
N VAL A 66 -22.08 7.83 12.48
CA VAL A 66 -21.62 7.09 13.68
C VAL A 66 -21.92 7.79 14.99
N LYS A 67 -22.59 8.94 15.00
CA LYS A 67 -22.79 9.75 16.21
C LYS A 67 -23.46 9.03 17.37
N ASN A 68 -24.34 8.08 17.07
CA ASN A 68 -25.09 7.28 18.04
C ASN A 68 -24.53 5.85 18.19
N SER A 69 -23.44 5.53 17.51
CA SER A 69 -22.79 4.24 17.60
C SER A 69 -22.00 4.10 18.91
N PRO A 70 -21.72 2.88 19.38
CA PRO A 70 -20.85 2.65 20.52
C PRO A 70 -19.43 3.16 20.21
N THR A 71 -18.69 3.53 21.24
CA THR A 71 -17.27 3.81 21.10
C THR A 71 -16.49 2.50 20.99
N TRP A 72 -15.22 2.57 20.54
CA TRP A 72 -14.35 1.39 20.57
C TRP A 72 -14.24 0.80 21.99
N GLY A 73 -14.14 1.65 23.02
CA GLY A 73 -14.06 1.21 24.41
C GLY A 73 -15.29 0.40 24.86
N ASP A 74 -16.45 0.67 24.31
CA ASP A 74 -17.68 -0.06 24.64
C ASP A 74 -17.69 -1.48 24.05
N ILE A 75 -17.09 -1.67 22.85
CA ILE A 75 -17.12 -2.95 22.11
C ILE A 75 -15.80 -3.74 22.17
N ALA A 76 -14.71 -3.13 22.61
CA ALA A 76 -13.38 -3.73 22.54
C ALA A 76 -13.30 -5.11 23.21
N LYS A 77 -13.99 -5.28 24.34
CA LYS A 77 -14.02 -6.57 25.07
C LYS A 77 -14.78 -7.64 24.29
N ASP A 78 -15.88 -7.25 23.64
CA ASP A 78 -16.70 -8.18 22.86
C ASP A 78 -15.94 -8.61 21.60
N VAL A 79 -15.29 -7.67 20.91
CA VAL A 79 -14.41 -7.96 19.78
C VAL A 79 -13.25 -8.87 20.18
N PHE A 80 -12.61 -8.60 21.31
CA PHE A 80 -11.53 -9.43 21.85
C PHE A 80 -12.01 -10.86 22.15
N ASN A 81 -13.17 -11.01 22.81
CA ASN A 81 -13.76 -12.31 23.12
C ASN A 81 -14.21 -13.05 21.86
N PHE A 82 -14.72 -12.32 20.85
CA PHE A 82 -15.12 -12.90 19.58
C PHE A 82 -13.91 -13.49 18.84
N ILE A 83 -12.77 -12.79 18.82
CA ILE A 83 -11.52 -13.29 18.27
C ILE A 83 -11.05 -14.53 19.06
N GLY A 84 -10.96 -14.43 20.38
CA GLY A 84 -10.56 -15.54 21.26
C GLY A 84 -9.24 -16.19 20.82
N ASP A 85 -9.26 -17.53 20.69
CA ASP A 85 -8.11 -18.33 20.26
C ASP A 85 -8.15 -18.69 18.75
N CYS A 86 -8.97 -17.99 17.97
CA CYS A 86 -9.12 -18.24 16.54
C CYS A 86 -7.88 -17.80 15.75
N ASP A 87 -7.65 -18.42 14.61
CA ASP A 87 -6.77 -17.85 13.58
C ASP A 87 -7.47 -16.65 12.95
N LEU A 88 -6.71 -15.75 12.32
CA LEU A 88 -7.24 -14.53 11.72
C LEU A 88 -7.17 -14.60 10.20
N GLY A 89 -8.13 -13.99 9.52
CA GLY A 89 -8.15 -13.90 8.06
C GLY A 89 -8.67 -12.55 7.58
N GLY A 90 -8.30 -12.20 6.34
CA GLY A 90 -8.79 -11.00 5.66
C GLY A 90 -7.88 -10.61 4.49
N TYR A 91 -8.29 -9.64 3.68
CA TYR A 91 -7.57 -9.26 2.48
C TYR A 91 -6.60 -8.12 2.77
N ASN A 92 -5.30 -8.36 2.66
CA ASN A 92 -4.22 -7.41 2.97
C ASN A 92 -4.19 -6.94 4.44
N VAL A 93 -4.73 -7.73 5.33
CA VAL A 93 -4.93 -7.38 6.74
C VAL A 93 -3.63 -7.15 7.52
N LEU A 94 -2.53 -7.80 7.12
CA LEU A 94 -1.24 -7.63 7.77
C LEU A 94 -0.66 -6.21 7.64
N ASN A 95 -1.04 -5.50 6.58
CA ASN A 95 -0.48 -4.18 6.30
C ASN A 95 -1.29 -3.02 6.90
N PHE A 96 -2.57 -3.25 7.22
CA PHE A 96 -3.43 -2.17 7.70
C PHE A 96 -4.37 -2.61 8.83
N ASP A 97 -5.29 -3.55 8.59
CA ASP A 97 -6.35 -3.89 9.55
C ASP A 97 -5.82 -4.44 10.87
N MET A 98 -4.86 -5.36 10.83
CA MET A 98 -4.24 -5.88 12.05
C MET A 98 -3.47 -4.83 12.84
N PRO A 99 -2.61 -3.99 12.24
CA PRO A 99 -1.97 -2.89 12.94
C PRO A 99 -2.96 -1.92 13.61
N ILE A 100 -4.00 -1.47 12.90
CA ILE A 100 -4.92 -0.48 13.47
C ILE A 100 -5.81 -1.07 14.57
N ILE A 101 -6.25 -2.32 14.43
CA ILE A 101 -7.03 -2.99 15.49
C ILE A 101 -6.16 -3.22 16.73
N ALA A 102 -4.86 -3.49 16.56
CA ALA A 102 -3.91 -3.60 17.66
C ALA A 102 -3.77 -2.27 18.42
N GLU A 103 -3.66 -1.15 17.71
CA GLU A 103 -3.62 0.19 18.32
C GLU A 103 -4.92 0.51 19.08
N GLU A 104 -6.08 0.18 18.52
CA GLU A 104 -7.35 0.38 19.21
C GLU A 104 -7.48 -0.46 20.49
N PHE A 105 -7.02 -1.72 20.46
CA PHE A 105 -6.96 -2.53 21.67
C PHE A 105 -5.98 -1.97 22.70
N LEU A 106 -4.80 -1.48 22.27
CA LEU A 106 -3.82 -0.86 23.19
C LEU A 106 -4.39 0.37 23.89
N ARG A 107 -5.19 1.20 23.21
CA ARG A 107 -5.91 2.34 23.81
C ARG A 107 -6.85 1.89 24.93
N CYS A 108 -7.41 0.68 24.84
CA CYS A 108 -8.22 0.05 25.88
C CYS A 108 -7.40 -0.79 26.88
N LYS A 109 -6.06 -0.75 26.84
CA LYS A 109 -5.15 -1.55 27.67
C LYS A 109 -5.31 -3.06 27.46
N ILE A 110 -5.78 -3.48 26.30
CA ILE A 110 -5.88 -4.87 25.88
C ILE A 110 -4.68 -5.19 24.99
N LEU A 111 -3.94 -6.25 25.31
CA LEU A 111 -2.79 -6.69 24.52
C LEU A 111 -3.11 -8.01 23.83
N ILE A 112 -3.11 -8.02 22.50
CA ILE A 112 -3.22 -9.24 21.70
C ILE A 112 -1.83 -9.76 21.37
N ASN A 113 -1.63 -11.07 21.56
CA ASN A 113 -0.38 -11.73 21.18
C ASN A 113 -0.48 -12.36 19.79
N PHE A 114 -0.28 -11.57 18.77
CA PHE A 114 -0.33 -12.01 17.37
C PHE A 114 0.70 -13.10 16.99
N LYS A 115 1.77 -13.30 17.81
CA LYS A 115 2.77 -14.34 17.52
C LYS A 115 2.23 -15.77 17.62
N LYS A 116 1.09 -15.95 18.29
CA LYS A 116 0.44 -17.26 18.47
C LYS A 116 -0.72 -17.50 17.51
N ILE A 117 -1.02 -16.54 16.68
CA ILE A 117 -2.18 -16.53 15.77
C ILE A 117 -1.67 -16.75 14.35
N ASN A 118 -2.22 -17.74 13.63
CA ASN A 118 -1.98 -17.87 12.20
C ASN A 118 -2.80 -16.82 11.47
N VAL A 119 -2.24 -16.28 10.39
CA VAL A 119 -2.94 -15.30 9.55
C VAL A 119 -3.10 -15.86 8.15
N ILE A 120 -4.34 -15.86 7.68
CA ILE A 120 -4.72 -16.31 6.34
C ILE A 120 -5.07 -15.06 5.52
N ASP A 121 -4.17 -14.71 4.60
CA ASP A 121 -4.32 -13.48 3.79
C ASP A 121 -4.33 -13.84 2.30
N PRO A 122 -5.52 -13.82 1.66
CA PRO A 122 -5.66 -14.08 0.22
C PRO A 122 -4.88 -13.13 -0.67
N TYR A 123 -4.62 -11.88 -0.23
CA TYR A 123 -3.77 -10.95 -0.97
C TYR A 123 -2.33 -11.47 -1.07
N ILE A 124 -1.80 -12.00 0.03
CA ILE A 124 -0.45 -12.59 0.03
C ILE A 124 -0.41 -13.84 -0.85
N LEU A 125 -1.43 -14.69 -0.77
CA LEU A 125 -1.54 -15.87 -1.65
C LEU A 125 -1.58 -15.46 -3.12
N TYR A 126 -2.42 -14.50 -3.46
CA TYR A 126 -2.53 -13.96 -4.82
C TYR A 126 -1.17 -13.45 -5.32
N ASN A 127 -0.47 -12.64 -4.53
CA ASN A 127 0.84 -12.11 -4.92
C ASN A 127 1.94 -13.17 -5.04
N LYS A 128 1.87 -14.26 -4.27
CA LYS A 128 2.84 -15.35 -4.32
C LYS A 128 2.57 -16.36 -5.44
N MET A 129 1.30 -16.61 -5.73
CA MET A 129 0.88 -17.63 -6.68
C MET A 129 0.75 -17.10 -8.11
N GLU A 130 0.36 -15.83 -8.28
CA GLU A 130 0.29 -15.18 -9.58
C GLU A 130 1.68 -14.76 -10.06
N ARG A 131 2.15 -15.45 -11.09
CA ARG A 131 3.42 -15.10 -11.75
C ARG A 131 3.27 -13.79 -12.54
N ARG A 132 4.17 -12.82 -12.28
CA ARG A 132 4.19 -11.51 -12.96
C ARG A 132 5.43 -11.34 -13.85
N ASN A 133 5.92 -12.44 -14.44
CA ASN A 133 6.98 -12.41 -15.44
C ASN A 133 6.40 -12.26 -16.85
N LEU A 134 7.27 -11.99 -17.84
CA LEU A 134 6.88 -11.76 -19.22
C LEU A 134 6.07 -12.92 -19.81
N ALA A 135 6.50 -14.17 -19.60
CA ALA A 135 5.83 -15.34 -20.12
C ALA A 135 4.40 -15.51 -19.54
N ALA A 136 4.23 -15.28 -18.23
CA ALA A 136 2.91 -15.33 -17.59
C ALA A 136 1.99 -14.19 -18.10
N ALA A 137 2.54 -12.97 -18.27
CA ALA A 137 1.80 -11.86 -18.84
C ALA A 137 1.41 -12.16 -20.30
N TYR A 138 2.35 -12.68 -21.10
CA TYR A 138 2.08 -13.03 -22.50
C TYR A 138 0.93 -14.05 -22.60
N LYS A 139 1.00 -15.14 -21.81
CA LYS A 139 -0.08 -16.13 -21.78
C LYS A 139 -1.43 -15.55 -21.34
N LYS A 140 -1.40 -14.71 -20.30
CA LYS A 140 -2.62 -14.08 -19.74
C LYS A 140 -3.33 -13.18 -20.76
N PHE A 141 -2.58 -12.36 -21.47
CA PHE A 141 -3.15 -11.33 -22.34
C PHE A 141 -3.36 -11.80 -23.79
N THR A 142 -2.54 -12.74 -24.30
CA THR A 142 -2.64 -13.25 -25.67
C THR A 142 -3.26 -14.63 -25.77
N GLY A 143 -3.32 -15.39 -24.67
CA GLY A 143 -3.74 -16.78 -24.64
C GLY A 143 -2.67 -17.78 -25.09
N ASN A 144 -1.53 -17.32 -25.62
CA ASN A 144 -0.47 -18.14 -26.18
C ASN A 144 0.69 -18.33 -25.20
N ASP A 145 1.43 -19.41 -25.33
CA ASP A 145 2.68 -19.61 -24.60
C ASP A 145 3.83 -18.87 -25.31
N LEU A 146 4.72 -18.24 -24.51
CA LEU A 146 5.89 -17.56 -25.04
C LEU A 146 6.99 -18.58 -25.33
N GLU A 147 7.25 -18.81 -26.61
CA GLU A 147 8.35 -19.63 -27.09
C GLU A 147 9.66 -18.81 -27.08
N ASN A 148 10.79 -19.47 -26.81
CA ASN A 148 12.13 -18.85 -26.82
C ASN A 148 12.30 -17.63 -25.90
N ALA A 149 11.68 -17.63 -24.73
CA ALA A 149 11.94 -16.62 -23.69
C ALA A 149 13.46 -16.44 -23.46
N HIS A 150 13.85 -15.19 -23.13
CA HIS A 150 15.24 -14.75 -22.93
C HIS A 150 16.05 -14.46 -24.21
N LYS A 151 15.38 -14.40 -25.37
CA LYS A 151 15.93 -13.73 -26.54
C LYS A 151 15.35 -12.33 -26.64
N ALA A 152 16.18 -11.30 -26.63
CA ALA A 152 15.75 -9.92 -26.60
C ALA A 152 14.76 -9.54 -27.72
N THR A 153 14.92 -10.10 -28.92
CA THR A 153 13.99 -9.92 -30.05
C THR A 153 12.62 -10.49 -29.74
N ASP A 154 12.53 -11.71 -29.25
CA ASP A 154 11.29 -12.40 -28.98
C ASP A 154 10.58 -11.77 -27.75
N ASP A 155 11.35 -11.38 -26.74
CA ASP A 155 10.85 -10.68 -25.54
C ASP A 155 10.28 -9.30 -25.86
N ILE A 156 10.86 -8.56 -26.82
CA ILE A 156 10.33 -7.26 -27.28
C ILE A 156 9.04 -7.45 -28.07
N HIS A 157 8.96 -8.43 -28.98
CA HIS A 157 7.73 -8.73 -29.70
C HIS A 157 6.61 -9.15 -28.75
N ALA A 158 6.91 -10.02 -27.79
CA ALA A 158 5.96 -10.42 -26.74
C ALA A 158 5.47 -9.21 -25.92
N THR A 159 6.36 -8.28 -25.57
CA THR A 159 6.02 -7.04 -24.86
C THR A 159 5.05 -6.17 -25.66
N ILE A 160 5.28 -6.02 -26.96
CA ILE A 160 4.40 -5.25 -27.86
C ILE A 160 3.03 -5.92 -27.95
N ASP A 161 2.96 -7.24 -28.07
CA ASP A 161 1.70 -7.96 -28.19
C ASP A 161 0.90 -7.94 -26.88
N ILE A 162 1.57 -8.05 -25.74
CA ILE A 162 0.96 -7.81 -24.43
C ILE A 162 0.33 -6.41 -24.38
N PHE A 163 1.08 -5.39 -24.77
CA PHE A 163 0.60 -4.02 -24.72
C PHE A 163 -0.60 -3.77 -25.66
N LYS A 164 -0.61 -4.34 -26.86
CA LYS A 164 -1.77 -4.30 -27.75
C LYS A 164 -2.99 -4.91 -27.07
N ALA A 165 -2.85 -6.11 -26.52
CA ALA A 165 -3.95 -6.81 -25.87
C ALA A 165 -4.45 -6.06 -24.60
N GLN A 166 -3.57 -5.45 -23.83
CA GLN A 166 -3.94 -4.60 -22.70
C GLN A 166 -4.72 -3.36 -23.13
N ARG A 167 -4.29 -2.69 -24.20
CA ARG A 167 -5.00 -1.53 -24.73
C ARG A 167 -6.42 -1.89 -25.13
N GLU A 168 -6.60 -3.02 -25.79
CA GLU A 168 -7.91 -3.53 -26.21
C GLU A 168 -8.77 -3.90 -25.00
N LEU A 169 -8.24 -4.75 -24.11
CA LEU A 169 -8.96 -5.27 -22.93
C LEU A 169 -9.44 -4.15 -22.00
N TRP A 170 -8.61 -3.14 -21.78
CA TRP A 170 -8.89 -2.06 -20.84
C TRP A 170 -9.41 -0.78 -21.51
N SER A 171 -9.67 -0.84 -22.84
CA SER A 171 -10.13 0.31 -23.62
C SER A 171 -9.25 1.55 -23.45
N LEU A 172 -7.94 1.35 -23.34
CA LEU A 172 -6.98 2.44 -23.20
C LEU A 172 -6.93 3.24 -24.49
N GLY A 173 -6.88 4.56 -24.36
CA GLY A 173 -6.84 5.48 -25.50
C GLY A 173 -5.57 5.39 -26.35
N ASP A 174 -5.11 6.53 -26.83
CA ASP A 174 -3.83 6.67 -27.54
C ASP A 174 -2.62 6.50 -26.61
N ILE A 175 -1.44 6.62 -27.17
CA ILE A 175 -0.18 6.48 -26.43
C ILE A 175 -0.02 7.59 -25.39
N GLU A 176 -0.52 8.80 -25.66
CA GLU A 176 -0.48 9.91 -24.72
C GLU A 176 -1.33 9.61 -23.49
N SER A 177 -2.55 9.11 -23.66
CA SER A 177 -3.44 8.70 -22.56
C SER A 177 -2.82 7.57 -21.71
N VAL A 178 -2.18 6.58 -22.35
CA VAL A 178 -1.47 5.51 -21.62
C VAL A 178 -0.28 6.08 -20.86
N ASN A 179 0.45 7.02 -21.47
CA ASN A 179 1.59 7.64 -20.83
C ASN A 179 1.19 8.44 -19.57
N GLU A 180 0.06 9.12 -19.58
CA GLU A 180 -0.49 9.79 -18.39
C GLU A 180 -0.76 8.81 -17.25
N ILE A 181 -1.36 7.65 -17.54
CA ILE A 181 -1.61 6.59 -16.55
C ILE A 181 -0.30 6.06 -15.97
N VAL A 182 0.68 5.76 -16.83
CA VAL A 182 1.98 5.21 -16.41
C VAL A 182 2.79 6.26 -15.64
N GLN A 183 2.76 7.52 -16.07
CA GLN A 183 3.53 8.59 -15.43
C GLN A 183 2.93 9.06 -14.11
N SER A 184 1.64 8.82 -13.85
CA SER A 184 1.06 9.12 -12.53
C SER A 184 1.80 8.42 -11.39
N ASP A 185 2.41 7.26 -11.68
CA ASP A 185 3.18 6.46 -10.73
C ASP A 185 4.71 6.64 -10.84
N LEU A 186 5.18 7.40 -11.85
CA LEU A 186 6.60 7.59 -12.16
C LEU A 186 7.11 8.99 -11.81
N ASP A 187 7.03 9.36 -10.55
CA ASP A 187 7.65 10.61 -10.03
C ASP A 187 9.18 10.55 -9.92
N TYR A 188 9.83 9.62 -10.66
CA TYR A 188 11.28 9.43 -10.56
C TYR A 188 12.07 10.34 -11.50
N VAL A 189 13.10 10.97 -10.93
CA VAL A 189 14.05 11.82 -11.68
C VAL A 189 15.16 10.98 -12.32
N ASP A 190 15.42 9.80 -11.78
CA ASP A 190 16.48 8.91 -12.24
C ASP A 190 15.97 7.48 -12.48
N PRO A 191 16.60 6.72 -13.43
CA PRO A 191 16.14 5.38 -13.81
C PRO A 191 16.14 4.34 -12.69
N GLN A 192 16.78 4.62 -11.55
CA GLN A 192 16.82 3.74 -10.38
C GLN A 192 15.83 4.14 -9.30
N GLY A 193 15.05 5.21 -9.51
CA GLY A 193 14.10 5.72 -8.54
C GLY A 193 14.74 6.20 -7.24
N LYS A 194 16.01 6.66 -7.28
CA LYS A 194 16.72 7.20 -6.11
C LYS A 194 16.34 8.64 -5.81
N LEU A 195 15.91 9.38 -6.83
CA LEU A 195 15.37 10.71 -6.72
C LEU A 195 13.95 10.74 -7.29
N LYS A 196 13.04 11.46 -6.65
CA LYS A 196 11.66 11.61 -7.10
C LYS A 196 11.22 13.08 -7.07
N TYR A 197 10.21 13.43 -7.87
CA TYR A 197 9.55 14.71 -7.76
C TYR A 197 8.48 14.67 -6.67
N VAL A 198 8.37 15.75 -5.91
CA VAL A 198 7.28 15.97 -4.95
C VAL A 198 6.69 17.36 -5.21
N LYS A 199 5.37 17.43 -5.36
CA LYS A 199 4.66 18.72 -5.41
C LYS A 199 4.63 19.32 -4.01
N ILE A 200 5.11 20.56 -3.90
CA ILE A 200 4.99 21.37 -2.67
C ILE A 200 3.84 22.37 -2.81
N GLU A 201 3.42 22.97 -1.69
CA GLU A 201 2.46 24.09 -1.71
C GLU A 201 2.91 25.17 -2.71
N GLY A 202 1.97 25.60 -3.58
CA GLY A 202 2.26 26.50 -4.70
C GLY A 202 2.53 25.82 -6.03
N GLY A 203 2.38 24.47 -6.14
CA GLY A 203 2.40 23.74 -7.40
C GLY A 203 3.77 23.50 -8.03
N LYS A 204 4.85 23.85 -7.35
CA LYS A 204 6.23 23.60 -7.84
C LYS A 204 6.65 22.17 -7.52
N ASN A 205 7.30 21.51 -8.49
CA ASN A 205 7.94 20.22 -8.28
C ASN A 205 9.31 20.41 -7.65
N VAL A 206 9.57 19.68 -6.56
CA VAL A 206 10.87 19.65 -5.87
C VAL A 206 11.43 18.24 -5.96
N VAL A 207 12.71 18.12 -6.25
CA VAL A 207 13.41 16.84 -6.27
C VAL A 207 13.85 16.47 -4.86
N VAL A 208 13.43 15.31 -4.41
CA VAL A 208 13.78 14.77 -3.09
C VAL A 208 14.48 13.41 -3.22
N PHE A 209 15.26 13.05 -2.21
CA PHE A 209 15.82 11.72 -2.08
C PHE A 209 14.72 10.70 -1.79
N ASN A 210 14.77 9.54 -2.45
CA ASN A 210 13.87 8.41 -2.18
C ASN A 210 14.57 7.27 -1.42
N PHE A 211 15.71 7.54 -0.80
CA PHE A 211 16.51 6.55 -0.06
C PHE A 211 17.37 7.18 1.03
N GLY A 212 17.87 6.31 1.93
CA GLY A 212 18.92 6.64 2.89
C GLY A 212 18.50 7.65 3.97
N LYS A 213 19.52 8.26 4.58
CA LYS A 213 19.39 9.22 5.69
C LYS A 213 18.48 10.41 5.36
N TYR A 214 18.45 10.85 4.11
CA TYR A 214 17.72 12.02 3.64
C TYR A 214 16.49 11.64 2.78
N LYS A 215 15.91 10.46 2.98
CA LYS A 215 14.67 10.09 2.32
C LYS A 215 13.61 11.19 2.53
N ASP A 216 12.90 11.53 1.47
CA ASP A 216 11.87 12.58 1.40
C ASP A 216 12.35 14.01 1.68
N THR A 217 13.67 14.23 1.73
CA THR A 217 14.30 15.54 1.91
C THR A 217 14.78 16.08 0.55
N SER A 218 14.58 17.38 0.32
CA SER A 218 14.96 18.06 -0.91
C SER A 218 16.48 17.98 -1.15
N VAL A 219 16.86 17.75 -2.41
CA VAL A 219 18.28 17.76 -2.82
C VAL A 219 18.93 19.10 -2.51
N TYR A 220 18.24 20.22 -2.73
CA TYR A 220 18.74 21.57 -2.39
C TYR A 220 18.97 21.74 -0.90
N TYR A 221 18.03 21.28 -0.05
CA TYR A 221 18.20 21.35 1.40
C TYR A 221 19.46 20.58 1.84
N VAL A 222 19.70 19.40 1.28
CA VAL A 222 20.89 18.60 1.64
C VAL A 222 22.16 19.25 1.12
N LEU A 223 22.15 19.87 -0.05
CA LEU A 223 23.28 20.64 -0.56
C LEU A 223 23.67 21.82 0.34
N GLU A 224 22.67 22.50 0.91
CA GLU A 224 22.91 23.65 1.81
C GLU A 224 23.36 23.21 3.22
N ASN A 225 22.77 22.13 3.76
CA ASN A 225 22.93 21.77 5.17
C ASN A 225 23.91 20.60 5.42
N ASP A 226 24.12 19.70 4.44
CA ASP A 226 25.11 18.61 4.51
C ASP A 226 25.75 18.33 3.13
N PRO A 227 26.51 19.27 2.54
CA PRO A 227 27.14 19.08 1.24
C PRO A 227 28.08 17.88 1.21
N LYS A 228 28.66 17.49 2.35
CA LYS A 228 29.55 16.32 2.47
C LYS A 228 28.83 15.02 2.13
N TYR A 229 27.53 14.92 2.42
CA TYR A 229 26.73 13.75 2.05
C TYR A 229 26.61 13.63 0.53
N ILE A 230 26.39 14.73 -0.17
CA ILE A 230 26.36 14.77 -1.64
C ILE A 230 27.74 14.40 -2.22
N ASP A 231 28.81 14.94 -1.64
CA ASP A 231 30.18 14.60 -2.05
C ASP A 231 30.47 13.11 -1.85
N TRP A 232 30.07 12.56 -0.73
CA TRP A 232 30.17 11.13 -0.47
C TRP A 232 29.39 10.30 -1.50
N LEU A 233 28.14 10.64 -1.80
CA LEU A 233 27.34 9.96 -2.83
C LEU A 233 28.02 10.02 -4.20
N CYS A 234 28.55 11.20 -4.59
CA CYS A 234 29.24 11.34 -5.87
C CYS A 234 30.51 10.48 -5.98
N ASN A 235 31.16 10.18 -4.87
CA ASN A 235 32.43 9.42 -4.84
C ASN A 235 32.23 7.92 -4.51
N ALA A 236 31.11 7.53 -3.90
CA ALA A 236 30.86 6.15 -3.49
C ALA A 236 30.79 5.20 -4.70
N GLN A 237 31.42 4.03 -4.56
CA GLN A 237 31.44 3.00 -5.63
C GLN A 237 30.05 2.45 -5.94
N GLY A 238 29.16 2.36 -4.94
CA GLY A 238 27.80 1.85 -5.10
C GLY A 238 26.79 2.85 -5.70
N THR A 239 27.19 4.11 -5.92
CA THR A 239 26.32 5.11 -6.53
C THR A 239 26.39 5.02 -8.06
N SER A 240 25.21 4.95 -8.72
CA SER A 240 25.17 4.86 -10.18
C SER A 240 25.78 6.11 -10.84
N ARG A 241 26.32 5.93 -12.04
CA ARG A 241 26.88 7.05 -12.83
C ARG A 241 25.84 8.12 -13.13
N TYR A 242 24.60 7.71 -13.35
CA TYR A 242 23.48 8.60 -13.65
C TYR A 242 23.13 9.48 -12.44
N LEU A 243 23.00 8.89 -11.25
CA LEU A 243 22.74 9.63 -10.02
C LEU A 243 23.88 10.61 -9.71
N LYS A 244 25.14 10.21 -9.88
CA LYS A 244 26.30 11.10 -9.74
C LYS A 244 26.24 12.29 -10.70
N LEU A 245 25.82 12.06 -11.94
CA LEU A 245 25.67 13.14 -12.94
C LEU A 245 24.61 14.15 -12.50
N ILE A 246 23.43 13.68 -12.07
CA ILE A 246 22.35 14.54 -11.59
C ILE A 246 22.81 15.35 -10.38
N LEU A 247 23.36 14.71 -9.35
CA LEU A 247 23.83 15.39 -8.14
C LEU A 247 24.93 16.42 -8.44
N THR A 248 25.81 16.10 -9.39
CA THR A 248 26.85 17.05 -9.86
C THR A 248 26.24 18.26 -10.57
N HIS A 249 25.15 18.07 -11.31
CA HIS A 249 24.43 19.18 -11.93
C HIS A 249 23.81 20.09 -10.88
N TYR A 250 23.15 19.53 -9.86
CA TYR A 250 22.60 20.31 -8.74
C TYR A 250 23.64 21.11 -7.94
N LYS A 251 24.90 20.65 -7.89
CA LYS A 251 26.01 21.40 -7.25
C LYS A 251 26.46 22.64 -8.02
N LYS A 252 26.10 22.75 -9.31
CA LYS A 252 26.53 23.84 -10.19
C LYS A 252 25.51 24.95 -10.36
N VAL A 253 24.28 24.68 -9.93
CA VAL A 253 23.14 25.63 -9.95
C VAL A 253 22.99 26.28 -8.59
#